data_632e4912bb0f53555a64cb7fcbb89b6b
#
_entry.id   632e4912bb0f53555a64cb7fcbb89b6b
#
_cell.length_a   1.000
_cell.length_b   1.000
_cell.length_c   1.000
_cell.angle_alpha   90.00
_cell.angle_beta   90.00
_cell.angle_gamma   90.00
#
_symmetry.space_group_name_H-M   'P 1'
#
loop_
_entity.id
_entity.type
_entity.pdbx_description
1 polymer ?
#
loop_
_entity_poly.entity_id
_entity_poly.type
_entity_poly.pdbx_seq_one_letter_code
_entity_poly.pdbx_strand_id
1 'polypeptide(L)'
;MKKVTQLFAVLALIFVSTSVFAQFTQSQMIAEWQRAKTYTKAYLDAMPEDGYSFKPTPEIRSFAEQMLHLSDANYVFATVASDKPNPLGETLAAHHVNEKMASPTKEATIKAVMDSYDWVISTLQNMTPDQLQQTTKFAKYDITRSGLFGKAFEHQTHQRGQTTIYLRLKGVTPPAEQLF
;
A
#
# COMPACT_ATOMS: atom_id res chain seq x y z
N MET A 1 9.18 56.17 10.54
CA MET A 1 8.66 55.44 9.40
C MET A 1 9.60 54.31 8.98
N LYS A 2 10.90 54.47 8.71
CA LYS A 2 11.83 53.41 8.26
C LYS A 2 11.89 52.19 9.19
N LYS A 3 11.88 52.39 10.54
CA LYS A 3 11.95 51.28 11.53
C LYS A 3 10.66 50.41 11.55
N VAL A 4 9.50 51.03 11.34
CA VAL A 4 8.21 50.31 11.26
C VAL A 4 8.14 49.46 9.98
N THR A 5 8.62 50.01 8.86
CA THR A 5 8.69 49.28 7.58
C THR A 5 9.61 48.08 7.66
N GLN A 6 10.75 48.20 8.37
CA GLN A 6 11.67 47.08 8.58
C GLN A 6 11.07 45.99 9.49
N LEU A 7 10.28 46.36 10.50
CA LEU A 7 9.60 45.40 11.38
C LEU A 7 8.53 44.61 10.60
N PHE A 8 7.77 45.27 9.72
CA PHE A 8 6.79 44.59 8.85
C PHE A 8 7.44 43.64 7.82
N ALA A 9 8.62 44.01 7.29
CA ALA A 9 9.35 43.15 6.36
C ALA A 9 9.90 41.88 7.07
N VAL A 10 10.36 41.99 8.31
CA VAL A 10 10.83 40.86 9.11
C VAL A 10 9.66 39.97 9.53
N LEU A 11 8.50 40.54 9.91
CA LEU A 11 7.28 39.77 10.19
C LEU A 11 6.74 39.05 8.95
N ALA A 12 6.78 39.68 7.77
CA ALA A 12 6.38 39.04 6.52
C ALA A 12 7.27 37.85 6.12
N LEU A 13 8.58 37.92 6.42
CA LEU A 13 9.53 36.82 6.23
C LEU A 13 9.29 35.63 7.17
N ILE A 14 8.75 35.86 8.37
CA ILE A 14 8.40 34.81 9.33
C ILE A 14 7.11 34.07 8.91
N PHE A 15 6.21 34.73 8.19
CA PHE A 15 4.96 34.12 7.67
C PHE A 15 5.13 33.33 6.37
N VAL A 16 6.32 33.31 5.75
CA VAL A 16 6.68 32.34 4.70
C VAL A 16 7.25 31.07 5.35
N SER A 17 6.71 30.65 6.47
CA SER A 17 6.82 29.27 6.91
C SER A 17 5.94 28.45 5.95
N THR A 18 6.57 27.96 4.90
CA THR A 18 6.02 26.85 4.13
C THR A 18 5.55 25.80 5.13
N SER A 19 4.27 25.50 5.14
CA SER A 19 3.75 24.35 5.87
C SER A 19 4.42 23.12 5.28
N VAL A 20 5.60 22.76 5.79
CA VAL A 20 6.23 21.48 5.52
C VAL A 20 5.34 20.48 6.26
N PHE A 21 4.27 20.05 5.61
CA PHE A 21 3.62 18.83 6.03
C PHE A 21 4.73 17.77 6.03
N ALA A 22 4.94 17.13 7.18
CA ALA A 22 5.93 16.07 7.32
C ALA A 22 5.48 14.90 6.41
N GLN A 23 5.88 14.98 5.15
CA GLN A 23 5.66 13.92 4.20
C GLN A 23 6.80 12.92 4.40
N PHE A 24 6.47 11.63 4.48
CA PHE A 24 7.50 10.60 4.55
C PHE A 24 8.50 10.78 3.42
N THR A 25 9.79 10.75 3.74
CA THR A 25 10.83 10.68 2.73
C THR A 25 10.72 9.38 1.95
N GLN A 26 11.28 9.32 0.75
CA GLN A 26 11.30 8.09 -0.04
C GLN A 26 11.88 6.91 0.75
N SER A 27 12.97 7.12 1.50
CA SER A 27 13.58 6.06 2.32
C SER A 27 12.66 5.58 3.44
N GLN A 28 11.93 6.49 4.08
CA GLN A 28 10.93 6.14 5.09
C GLN A 28 9.76 5.35 4.48
N MET A 29 9.27 5.76 3.30
CA MET A 29 8.22 5.00 2.61
C MET A 29 8.69 3.58 2.26
N ILE A 30 9.92 3.43 1.77
CA ILE A 30 10.49 2.11 1.47
C ILE A 30 10.59 1.26 2.74
N ALA A 31 11.09 1.82 3.86
CA ALA A 31 11.18 1.11 5.13
C ALA A 31 9.81 0.65 5.64
N GLU A 32 8.78 1.52 5.54
CA GLU A 32 7.41 1.18 5.90
C GLU A 32 6.83 0.05 5.03
N TRP A 33 7.08 0.07 3.73
CA TRP A 33 6.65 -1.01 2.84
C TRP A 33 7.36 -2.33 3.12
N GLN A 34 8.65 -2.31 3.48
CA GLN A 34 9.41 -3.50 3.90
C GLN A 34 8.85 -4.08 5.21
N ARG A 35 8.57 -3.23 6.20
CA ARG A 35 7.92 -3.60 7.45
C ARG A 35 6.54 -4.22 7.18
N ALA A 36 5.71 -3.54 6.36
CA ALA A 36 4.37 -4.02 6.02
C ALA A 36 4.41 -5.37 5.28
N LYS A 37 5.40 -5.60 4.40
CA LYS A 37 5.65 -6.91 3.75
C LYS A 37 5.87 -8.01 4.79
N THR A 38 6.78 -7.77 5.74
CA THR A 38 7.09 -8.73 6.82
C THR A 38 5.87 -9.02 7.66
N TYR A 39 5.15 -7.98 8.04
CA TYR A 39 3.92 -8.12 8.85
C TYR A 39 2.81 -8.87 8.09
N THR A 40 2.62 -8.59 6.81
CA THR A 40 1.64 -9.32 5.99
C THR A 40 2.04 -10.77 5.80
N LYS A 41 3.35 -11.05 5.63
CA LYS A 41 3.85 -12.42 5.57
C LYS A 41 3.51 -13.21 6.85
N ALA A 42 3.64 -12.60 8.02
CA ALA A 42 3.29 -13.25 9.29
C ALA A 42 1.80 -13.67 9.32
N TYR A 43 0.88 -12.87 8.77
CA TYR A 43 -0.53 -13.24 8.64
C TYR A 43 -0.76 -14.42 7.70
N LEU A 44 -0.07 -14.41 6.55
CA LEU A 44 -0.12 -15.50 5.58
C LEU A 44 0.43 -16.79 6.19
N ASP A 45 1.59 -16.74 6.86
CA ASP A 45 2.21 -17.90 7.48
C ASP A 45 1.32 -18.49 8.59
N ALA A 46 0.67 -17.64 9.39
CA ALA A 46 -0.18 -18.05 10.52
C ALA A 46 -1.44 -18.80 10.08
N MET A 47 -2.00 -18.50 8.89
CA MET A 47 -3.18 -19.20 8.39
C MET A 47 -2.80 -20.65 8.00
N PRO A 48 -3.45 -21.69 8.54
CA PRO A 48 -3.23 -23.07 8.11
C PRO A 48 -3.70 -23.28 6.66
N GLU A 49 -3.19 -24.31 5.99
CA GLU A 49 -3.45 -24.61 4.57
C GLU A 49 -4.95 -24.64 4.26
N ASP A 50 -5.72 -25.37 5.07
CA ASP A 50 -7.18 -25.51 4.93
C ASP A 50 -7.95 -24.21 5.20
N GLY A 51 -7.30 -23.19 5.76
CA GLY A 51 -7.87 -21.88 6.02
C GLY A 51 -7.86 -20.95 4.80
N TYR A 52 -7.08 -21.25 3.77
CA TYR A 52 -6.96 -20.36 2.62
C TYR A 52 -8.26 -20.25 1.79
N SER A 53 -9.03 -21.32 1.68
CA SER A 53 -10.35 -21.34 1.04
C SER A 53 -11.50 -20.92 1.97
N PHE A 54 -11.23 -20.68 3.26
CA PHE A 54 -12.25 -20.37 4.24
C PHE A 54 -12.91 -19.02 3.96
N LYS A 55 -14.26 -19.02 3.89
CA LYS A 55 -15.14 -17.86 3.79
C LYS A 55 -15.97 -17.75 5.07
N PRO A 56 -15.92 -16.61 5.79
CA PRO A 56 -16.80 -16.39 6.95
C PRO A 56 -18.29 -16.50 6.62
N THR A 57 -18.69 -15.99 5.44
CA THR A 57 -20.02 -16.15 4.84
C THR A 57 -19.86 -16.29 3.32
N PRO A 58 -20.87 -16.81 2.60
CA PRO A 58 -20.79 -16.99 1.14
C PRO A 58 -20.47 -15.72 0.34
N GLU A 59 -20.90 -14.56 0.83
CA GLU A 59 -20.76 -13.25 0.15
C GLU A 59 -19.38 -12.63 0.35
N ILE A 60 -18.66 -13.06 1.39
CA ILE A 60 -17.34 -12.52 1.73
C ILE A 60 -16.27 -13.30 0.96
N ARG A 61 -15.20 -12.61 0.59
CA ARG A 61 -14.01 -13.24 0.02
C ARG A 61 -13.48 -14.35 0.93
N SER A 62 -12.87 -15.38 0.37
CA SER A 62 -12.04 -16.29 1.16
C SER A 62 -10.79 -15.57 1.67
N PHE A 63 -10.08 -16.17 2.61
CA PHE A 63 -8.81 -15.62 3.10
C PHE A 63 -7.82 -15.40 1.93
N ALA A 64 -7.69 -16.38 1.04
CA ALA A 64 -6.83 -16.25 -0.14
C ALA A 64 -7.30 -15.13 -1.07
N GLU A 65 -8.59 -15.08 -1.42
CA GLU A 65 -9.15 -14.02 -2.26
C GLU A 65 -8.93 -12.63 -1.66
N GLN A 66 -9.04 -12.49 -0.32
CA GLN A 66 -8.80 -11.23 0.38
C GLN A 66 -7.34 -10.79 0.29
N MET A 67 -6.39 -11.71 0.46
CA MET A 67 -4.96 -11.42 0.34
C MET A 67 -4.54 -11.19 -1.11
N LEU A 68 -5.13 -11.91 -2.05
CA LEU A 68 -4.87 -11.72 -3.49
C LEU A 68 -5.45 -10.40 -4.00
N HIS A 69 -6.59 -9.95 -3.46
CA HIS A 69 -7.10 -8.60 -3.71
C HIS A 69 -6.15 -7.49 -3.23
N LEU A 70 -5.53 -7.67 -2.06
CA LEU A 70 -4.48 -6.78 -1.60
C LEU A 70 -3.31 -6.73 -2.60
N SER A 71 -2.89 -7.89 -3.10
CA SER A 71 -1.82 -8.02 -4.11
C SER A 71 -2.15 -7.26 -5.40
N ASP A 72 -3.34 -7.45 -5.95
CA ASP A 72 -3.78 -6.78 -7.17
C ASP A 72 -3.79 -5.25 -7.00
N ALA A 73 -4.28 -4.76 -5.86
CA ALA A 73 -4.28 -3.34 -5.56
C ALA A 73 -2.85 -2.77 -5.46
N ASN A 74 -1.91 -3.48 -4.85
CA ASN A 74 -0.51 -3.06 -4.81
C ASN A 74 0.06 -2.82 -6.22
N TYR A 75 -0.19 -3.73 -7.16
CA TYR A 75 0.22 -3.57 -8.55
C TYR A 75 -0.43 -2.35 -9.20
N VAL A 76 -1.74 -2.20 -9.06
CA VAL A 76 -2.50 -1.09 -9.67
C VAL A 76 -2.02 0.26 -9.17
N PHE A 77 -1.95 0.45 -7.86
CA PHE A 77 -1.51 1.72 -7.27
C PHE A 77 -0.08 2.09 -7.67
N ALA A 78 0.84 1.13 -7.60
CA ALA A 78 2.25 1.38 -7.96
C ALA A 78 2.42 1.65 -9.46
N THR A 79 1.66 0.98 -10.33
CA THR A 79 1.62 1.24 -11.77
C THR A 79 1.23 2.68 -12.06
N VAL A 80 0.08 3.12 -11.51
CA VAL A 80 -0.41 4.50 -11.73
C VAL A 80 0.52 5.54 -11.10
N ALA A 81 1.10 5.24 -9.93
CA ALA A 81 2.04 6.15 -9.27
C ALA A 81 3.36 6.31 -10.02
N SER A 82 3.78 5.33 -10.81
CA SER A 82 5.09 5.32 -11.45
C SER A 82 5.07 5.46 -12.97
N ASP A 83 3.90 5.35 -13.61
CA ASP A 83 3.72 5.19 -15.07
C ASP A 83 4.45 3.96 -15.64
N LYS A 84 4.80 2.99 -14.81
CA LYS A 84 5.39 1.72 -15.27
C LYS A 84 4.28 0.75 -15.71
N PRO A 85 4.53 -0.09 -16.72
CA PRO A 85 3.57 -1.13 -17.10
C PRO A 85 3.24 -2.05 -15.93
N ASN A 86 1.95 -2.42 -15.79
CA ASN A 86 1.54 -3.38 -14.77
C ASN A 86 2.01 -4.79 -15.16
N PRO A 87 2.79 -5.49 -14.31
CA PRO A 87 3.23 -6.85 -14.61
C PRO A 87 2.09 -7.86 -14.82
N LEU A 88 0.90 -7.57 -14.30
CA LEU A 88 -0.28 -8.42 -14.45
C LEU A 88 -1.09 -8.13 -15.73
N GLY A 89 -0.69 -7.14 -16.53
CA GLY A 89 -1.37 -6.72 -17.75
C GLY A 89 -1.87 -5.28 -17.73
N GLU A 90 -2.16 -4.72 -18.90
CA GLU A 90 -2.44 -3.28 -19.07
C GLU A 90 -3.91 -2.89 -18.91
N THR A 91 -4.82 -3.83 -18.77
CA THR A 91 -6.27 -3.55 -18.73
C THR A 91 -6.80 -3.35 -17.31
N LEU A 92 -7.98 -2.70 -17.20
CA LEU A 92 -8.75 -2.67 -15.96
C LEU A 92 -9.05 -4.07 -15.41
N ALA A 93 -9.03 -5.11 -16.27
CA ALA A 93 -9.13 -6.51 -15.86
C ALA A 93 -7.94 -6.97 -14.99
N ALA A 94 -6.78 -6.30 -15.09
CA ALA A 94 -5.62 -6.56 -14.22
C ALA A 94 -5.87 -6.23 -12.73
N HIS A 95 -6.94 -5.51 -12.41
CA HIS A 95 -7.33 -5.22 -11.03
C HIS A 95 -7.80 -6.46 -10.23
N HIS A 96 -8.00 -7.60 -10.90
CA HIS A 96 -8.51 -8.82 -10.27
C HIS A 96 -7.83 -10.08 -10.82
N VAL A 97 -6.60 -9.99 -11.30
CA VAL A 97 -5.90 -11.14 -11.90
C VAL A 97 -5.58 -12.19 -10.85
N ASN A 98 -4.94 -11.78 -9.76
CA ASN A 98 -4.59 -12.68 -8.67
C ASN A 98 -5.84 -13.12 -7.89
N GLU A 99 -6.75 -12.18 -7.59
CA GLU A 99 -8.01 -12.47 -6.87
C GLU A 99 -8.85 -13.55 -7.57
N LYS A 100 -8.79 -13.62 -8.90
CA LYS A 100 -9.51 -14.63 -9.70
C LYS A 100 -8.72 -15.92 -9.95
N MET A 101 -7.60 -16.11 -9.27
CA MET A 101 -6.83 -17.35 -9.36
C MET A 101 -7.72 -18.54 -8.97
N ALA A 102 -7.78 -19.54 -9.84
CA ALA A 102 -8.58 -20.74 -9.59
C ALA A 102 -7.92 -21.58 -8.50
N SER A 103 -8.63 -21.83 -7.39
CA SER A 103 -8.20 -22.66 -6.27
C SER A 103 -6.79 -22.31 -5.76
N PRO A 104 -6.56 -21.08 -5.27
CA PRO A 104 -5.24 -20.64 -4.85
C PRO A 104 -4.76 -21.45 -3.64
N THR A 105 -3.57 -22.05 -3.77
CA THR A 105 -2.89 -22.71 -2.65
C THR A 105 -2.25 -21.68 -1.72
N LYS A 106 -1.89 -22.09 -0.51
CA LYS A 106 -1.12 -21.27 0.42
C LYS A 106 0.15 -20.72 -0.22
N GLU A 107 0.95 -21.61 -0.85
CA GLU A 107 2.20 -21.23 -1.48
C GLU A 107 1.99 -20.20 -2.62
N ALA A 108 1.04 -20.45 -3.52
CA ALA A 108 0.72 -19.54 -4.63
C ALA A 108 0.24 -18.18 -4.14
N THR A 109 -0.59 -18.17 -3.08
CA THR A 109 -1.08 -16.93 -2.48
C THR A 109 0.06 -16.15 -1.83
N ILE A 110 0.90 -16.82 -1.02
CA ILE A 110 2.07 -16.16 -0.40
C ILE A 110 2.98 -15.56 -1.47
N LYS A 111 3.28 -16.33 -2.53
CA LYS A 111 4.13 -15.84 -3.62
C LYS A 111 3.55 -14.60 -4.28
N ALA A 112 2.30 -14.65 -4.70
CA ALA A 112 1.65 -13.51 -5.39
C ALA A 112 1.62 -12.25 -4.52
N VAL A 113 1.30 -12.39 -3.23
CA VAL A 113 1.28 -11.28 -2.29
C VAL A 113 2.68 -10.72 -2.07
N MET A 114 3.69 -11.55 -1.83
CA MET A 114 5.06 -11.10 -1.59
C MET A 114 5.66 -10.42 -2.83
N ASP A 115 5.42 -10.96 -4.03
CA ASP A 115 5.85 -10.36 -5.30
C ASP A 115 5.25 -8.96 -5.48
N SER A 116 3.98 -8.74 -5.07
CA SER A 116 3.35 -7.43 -5.16
C SER A 116 4.00 -6.37 -4.26
N TYR A 117 4.44 -6.76 -3.07
CA TYR A 117 5.21 -5.87 -2.19
C TYR A 117 6.59 -5.55 -2.78
N ASP A 118 7.27 -6.56 -3.35
CA ASP A 118 8.56 -6.35 -4.02
C ASP A 118 8.43 -5.40 -5.20
N TRP A 119 7.35 -5.51 -5.96
CA TRP A 119 7.03 -4.58 -7.04
C TRP A 119 6.89 -3.14 -6.54
N VAL A 120 6.12 -2.90 -5.48
CA VAL A 120 5.96 -1.56 -4.89
C VAL A 120 7.29 -1.02 -4.39
N ILE A 121 8.04 -1.83 -3.63
CA ILE A 121 9.33 -1.44 -3.05
C ILE A 121 10.34 -1.09 -4.16
N SER A 122 10.48 -1.96 -5.17
CA SER A 122 11.39 -1.71 -6.28
C SER A 122 10.96 -0.50 -7.11
N THR A 123 9.66 -0.28 -7.25
CA THR A 123 9.13 0.90 -7.94
C THR A 123 9.49 2.18 -7.21
N LEU A 124 9.28 2.23 -5.88
CA LEU A 124 9.69 3.35 -5.04
C LEU A 124 11.19 3.61 -5.09
N GLN A 125 12.02 2.56 -5.04
CA GLN A 125 13.49 2.68 -5.11
C GLN A 125 13.98 3.30 -6.43
N ASN A 126 13.26 3.10 -7.52
CA ASN A 126 13.62 3.58 -8.86
C ASN A 126 13.00 4.93 -9.23
N MET A 127 12.26 5.58 -8.33
CA MET A 127 11.73 6.93 -8.54
C MET A 127 12.64 7.97 -7.90
N THR A 128 12.67 9.17 -8.49
CA THR A 128 13.36 10.31 -7.88
C THR A 128 12.42 11.05 -6.92
N PRO A 129 12.96 11.84 -5.95
CA PRO A 129 12.14 12.70 -5.09
C PRO A 129 11.24 13.65 -5.89
N ASP A 130 11.74 14.22 -6.99
CA ASP A 130 10.97 15.12 -7.85
C ASP A 130 9.80 14.39 -8.54
N GLN A 131 10.01 13.16 -9.00
CA GLN A 131 8.93 12.35 -9.56
C GLN A 131 7.85 12.07 -8.52
N LEU A 132 8.21 11.82 -7.27
CA LEU A 132 7.25 11.57 -6.19
C LEU A 132 6.36 12.78 -5.88
N GLN A 133 6.81 14.00 -6.17
CA GLN A 133 6.03 15.24 -6.01
C GLN A 133 5.12 15.54 -7.21
N GLN A 134 5.34 14.90 -8.36
CA GLN A 134 4.50 15.11 -9.54
C GLN A 134 3.07 14.63 -9.27
N THR A 135 2.11 15.34 -9.86
CA THR A 135 0.70 14.94 -9.82
C THR A 135 0.44 13.87 -10.88
N THR A 136 -0.33 12.87 -10.51
CA THR A 136 -0.93 11.86 -11.40
C THR A 136 -2.43 11.80 -11.20
N LYS A 137 -3.12 11.07 -12.06
CA LYS A 137 -4.57 10.90 -11.96
C LYS A 137 -4.91 9.47 -11.57
N PHE A 138 -5.65 9.30 -10.48
CA PHE A 138 -6.23 8.01 -10.09
C PHE A 138 -7.76 8.12 -10.12
N ALA A 139 -8.38 7.43 -11.06
CA ALA A 139 -9.80 7.59 -11.38
C ALA A 139 -10.15 9.08 -11.67
N LYS A 140 -10.98 9.70 -10.83
CA LYS A 140 -11.36 11.13 -10.95
C LYS A 140 -10.52 12.08 -10.09
N TYR A 141 -9.56 11.57 -9.34
CA TYR A 141 -8.79 12.36 -8.36
C TYR A 141 -7.40 12.69 -8.90
N ASP A 142 -7.01 13.95 -8.77
CA ASP A 142 -5.63 14.38 -8.94
C ASP A 142 -4.91 14.27 -7.59
N ILE A 143 -3.77 13.60 -7.58
CA ILE A 143 -3.02 13.27 -6.37
C ILE A 143 -1.52 13.23 -6.68
N THR A 144 -0.65 13.60 -5.72
CA THR A 144 0.78 13.39 -5.91
C THR A 144 1.11 11.90 -5.97
N ARG A 145 2.16 11.53 -6.69
CA ARG A 145 2.58 10.13 -6.78
C ARG A 145 2.91 9.56 -5.40
N SER A 146 3.58 10.33 -4.53
CA SER A 146 3.81 9.95 -3.12
C SER A 146 2.51 9.78 -2.35
N GLY A 147 1.53 10.67 -2.56
CA GLY A 147 0.19 10.55 -1.97
C GLY A 147 -0.53 9.28 -2.41
N LEU A 148 -0.36 8.87 -3.68
CA LEU A 148 -0.95 7.64 -4.20
C LEU A 148 -0.30 6.38 -3.57
N PHE A 149 1.03 6.37 -3.35
CA PHE A 149 1.68 5.33 -2.54
C PHE A 149 1.17 5.30 -1.09
N GLY A 150 0.85 6.47 -0.51
CA GLY A 150 0.19 6.56 0.80
C GLY A 150 -1.20 5.89 0.79
N LYS A 151 -2.00 6.09 -0.28
CA LYS A 151 -3.30 5.41 -0.43
C LYS A 151 -3.16 3.91 -0.62
N ALA A 152 -2.16 3.47 -1.36
CA ALA A 152 -1.81 2.06 -1.48
C ALA A 152 -1.46 1.45 -0.10
N PHE A 153 -0.67 2.17 0.71
CA PHE A 153 -0.30 1.74 2.05
C PHE A 153 -1.50 1.66 3.00
N GLU A 154 -2.40 2.63 2.96
CA GLU A 154 -3.67 2.60 3.69
C GLU A 154 -4.52 1.39 3.27
N HIS A 155 -4.64 1.14 1.96
CA HIS A 155 -5.40 0.02 1.41
C HIS A 155 -4.85 -1.34 1.88
N GLN A 156 -3.54 -1.59 1.74
CA GLN A 156 -2.95 -2.86 2.18
C GLN A 156 -3.11 -3.07 3.70
N THR A 157 -3.02 -2.01 4.51
CA THR A 157 -3.25 -2.08 5.96
C THR A 157 -4.69 -2.46 6.27
N HIS A 158 -5.65 -1.85 5.56
CA HIS A 158 -7.07 -2.16 5.70
C HIS A 158 -7.36 -3.63 5.32
N GLN A 159 -6.85 -4.11 4.19
CA GLN A 159 -7.09 -5.47 3.72
C GLN A 159 -6.45 -6.51 4.64
N ARG A 160 -5.21 -6.31 5.07
CA ARG A 160 -4.56 -7.18 6.08
C ARG A 160 -5.37 -7.19 7.38
N GLY A 161 -5.81 -6.03 7.86
CA GLY A 161 -6.59 -5.93 9.10
C GLY A 161 -7.87 -6.76 9.08
N GLN A 162 -8.56 -6.83 7.92
CA GLN A 162 -9.74 -7.67 7.76
C GLN A 162 -9.43 -9.15 8.00
N THR A 163 -8.25 -9.65 7.60
CA THR A 163 -7.89 -11.06 7.73
C THR A 163 -7.63 -11.51 9.17
N THR A 164 -7.51 -10.57 10.11
CA THR A 164 -7.47 -10.85 11.56
C THR A 164 -8.70 -11.67 12.01
N ILE A 165 -9.87 -11.35 11.47
CA ILE A 165 -11.11 -12.05 11.81
C ILE A 165 -11.09 -13.49 11.26
N TYR A 166 -10.57 -13.69 10.04
CA TYR A 166 -10.43 -15.04 9.46
C TYR A 166 -9.55 -15.95 10.31
N LEU A 167 -8.40 -15.45 10.76
CA LEU A 167 -7.51 -16.20 11.68
C LEU A 167 -8.25 -16.60 12.94
N ARG A 168 -8.94 -15.66 13.60
CA ARG A 168 -9.69 -15.92 14.84
C ARG A 168 -10.80 -16.94 14.63
N LEU A 169 -11.56 -16.87 13.55
CA LEU A 169 -12.60 -17.82 13.22
C LEU A 169 -12.05 -19.22 12.91
N LYS A 170 -10.80 -19.31 12.46
CA LYS A 170 -10.06 -20.59 12.30
C LYS A 170 -9.37 -21.04 13.59
N GLY A 171 -9.59 -20.36 14.73
CA GLY A 171 -8.96 -20.68 16.01
C GLY A 171 -7.48 -20.32 16.11
N VAL A 172 -6.98 -19.49 15.18
CA VAL A 172 -5.59 -19.06 15.15
C VAL A 172 -5.44 -17.69 15.82
N THR A 173 -4.48 -17.55 16.72
CA THR A 173 -4.11 -16.25 17.28
C THR A 173 -3.41 -15.42 16.21
N PRO A 174 -3.91 -14.24 15.85
CA PRO A 174 -3.25 -13.37 14.90
C PRO A 174 -1.85 -12.96 15.37
N PRO A 175 -0.92 -12.70 14.44
CA PRO A 175 0.39 -12.16 14.79
C PRO A 175 0.29 -10.88 15.63
N ALA A 176 1.25 -10.69 16.54
CA ALA A 176 1.38 -9.43 17.27
C ALA A 176 1.58 -8.25 16.33
N GLU A 177 1.18 -7.06 16.75
CA GLU A 177 1.37 -5.84 15.97
C GLU A 177 2.87 -5.58 15.71
N GLN A 178 3.17 -5.20 14.47
CA GLN A 178 4.51 -4.84 14.00
C GLN A 178 4.43 -3.44 13.38
N LEU A 179 4.36 -2.42 14.24
CA LEU A 179 4.18 -1.02 13.81
C LEU A 179 5.52 -0.29 13.63
N PHE A 180 6.62 -0.85 14.17
CA PHE A 180 7.98 -0.31 14.13
C PHE A 180 8.98 -1.38 13.71
#